data_780d3d0433cf1d256ccfb9c47520e5e8
#
_entry.id   780d3d0433cf1d256ccfb9c47520e5e8
#
_cell.length_a   1.000
_cell.length_b   1.000
_cell.length_c   1.000
_cell.angle_alpha   90.00
_cell.angle_beta   90.00
_cell.angle_gamma   90.00
#
_symmetry.space_group_name_H-M   'P 1'
#
loop_
_entity.id
_entity.type
_entity.pdbx_description
1 polymer ?
#
loop_
_entity_poly.entity_id
_entity_poly.type
_entity_poly.pdbx_seq_one_letter_code
_entity_poly.pdbx_strand_id
1 'polypeptide(L)'
;EARSRTDQKCVAETPAILDAGFAQIAADRETRVILIPGDLVYRGEYQSHVGFRKRLYRLQEAGKKIYLITARHDYAENPCEFIGDRTVPVAGMERSDLRDFYREFGFDDAIAEHRESMSYVAQLAPGLRLLALNCDGDCKDFKGLWPEQLDWAVAQIQAAHAAGERIIAMTHYPLLPFSAVMGLIGDAHLTDWEQTANTLADAGLELIFTGHMHAQAVTEHISPAGNTITDVQTGCFVGC
;
A
#
# COMPACT_ATOMS: atom_id res chain seq x y z
N GLU A 1 -14.08 6.05 22.20
CA GLU A 1 -14.29 4.70 22.77
C GLU A 1 -15.39 3.89 22.06
N ALA A 2 -16.57 4.45 21.75
CA ALA A 2 -17.67 3.69 21.13
C ALA A 2 -17.30 3.15 19.73
N ARG A 3 -16.54 3.90 18.91
CA ARG A 3 -16.13 3.48 17.56
C ARG A 3 -14.98 2.48 17.54
N SER A 4 -14.05 2.54 18.47
CA SER A 4 -13.00 1.52 18.60
C SER A 4 -13.57 0.12 18.86
N ARG A 5 -14.81 0.03 19.35
CA ARG A 5 -15.50 -1.24 19.57
C ARG A 5 -16.20 -1.80 18.33
N THR A 6 -16.38 -1.00 17.29
CA THR A 6 -17.11 -1.40 16.07
C THR A 6 -16.24 -1.51 14.83
N ASP A 7 -15.07 -0.86 14.80
CA ASP A 7 -14.25 -0.71 13.58
C ASP A 7 -13.01 -1.62 13.53
N GLN A 8 -12.77 -2.49 14.50
CA GLN A 8 -11.54 -3.30 14.59
C GLN A 8 -10.24 -2.46 14.48
N LYS A 9 -10.33 -1.15 14.72
CA LYS A 9 -9.22 -0.20 14.67
C LYS A 9 -9.11 0.49 16.03
N CYS A 10 -7.91 0.47 16.59
CA CYS A 10 -7.59 1.15 17.87
C CYS A 10 -7.44 2.67 17.64
N VAL A 11 -8.52 3.35 17.25
CA VAL A 11 -8.48 4.75 16.81
C VAL A 11 -7.91 5.70 17.86
N ALA A 12 -8.34 5.53 19.12
CA ALA A 12 -7.87 6.39 20.23
C ALA A 12 -6.38 6.12 20.59
N GLU A 13 -5.95 4.89 20.45
CA GLU A 13 -4.62 4.40 20.80
C GLU A 13 -3.62 4.51 19.63
N THR A 14 -4.10 4.82 18.42
CA THR A 14 -3.28 4.88 17.21
C THR A 14 -1.98 5.65 17.39
N PRO A 15 -1.95 6.88 17.97
CA PRO A 15 -0.69 7.60 18.14
C PRO A 15 0.33 6.84 19.01
N ALA A 16 -0.14 6.22 20.10
CA ALA A 16 0.72 5.47 21.02
C ALA A 16 1.24 4.17 20.38
N ILE A 17 0.38 3.46 19.63
CA ILE A 17 0.76 2.23 18.91
C ILE A 17 1.80 2.57 17.83
N LEU A 18 1.58 3.61 17.05
CA LEU A 18 2.52 4.06 16.02
C LEU A 18 3.85 4.49 16.64
N ASP A 19 3.83 5.27 17.73
CA ASP A 19 5.07 5.72 18.39
C ASP A 19 5.86 4.52 18.95
N ALA A 20 5.21 3.55 19.58
CA ALA A 20 5.85 2.35 20.11
C ALA A 20 6.41 1.44 18.99
N GLY A 21 5.61 1.14 17.98
CA GLY A 21 6.02 0.27 16.88
C GLY A 21 7.12 0.91 16.01
N PHE A 22 7.02 2.20 15.73
CA PHE A 22 8.06 2.90 14.96
C PHE A 22 9.36 3.03 15.74
N ALA A 23 9.29 3.15 17.07
CA ALA A 23 10.50 3.08 17.92
C ALA A 23 11.18 1.71 17.82
N GLN A 24 10.41 0.62 17.79
CA GLN A 24 10.97 -0.72 17.59
C GLN A 24 11.62 -0.87 16.22
N ILE A 25 10.93 -0.42 15.14
CA ILE A 25 11.46 -0.46 13.78
C ILE A 25 12.73 0.40 13.66
N ALA A 26 12.75 1.59 14.29
CA ALA A 26 13.92 2.46 14.28
C ALA A 26 15.13 1.81 14.98
N ALA A 27 14.89 1.07 16.07
CA ALA A 27 15.92 0.39 16.83
C ALA A 27 16.43 -0.90 16.17
N ASP A 28 15.64 -1.52 15.30
CA ASP A 28 16.04 -2.71 14.56
C ASP A 28 17.16 -2.37 13.56
N ARG A 29 18.31 -3.01 13.71
CA ARG A 29 19.49 -2.77 12.85
C ARG A 29 19.48 -3.59 11.56
N GLU A 30 18.65 -4.58 11.45
CA GLU A 30 18.57 -5.47 10.28
C GLU A 30 17.60 -4.92 9.24
N THR A 31 16.46 -4.42 9.66
CA THR A 31 15.46 -3.78 8.77
C THR A 31 16.00 -2.46 8.23
N ARG A 32 16.14 -2.36 6.93
CA ARG A 32 16.60 -1.15 6.22
C ARG A 32 15.54 -0.53 5.34
N VAL A 33 14.64 -1.34 4.83
CA VAL A 33 13.57 -0.94 3.90
C VAL A 33 12.21 -1.24 4.53
N ILE A 34 11.30 -0.29 4.42
CA ILE A 34 9.93 -0.38 4.90
C ILE A 34 9.00 -0.16 3.72
N LEU A 35 8.10 -1.10 3.48
CA LEU A 35 7.03 -1.00 2.49
C LEU A 35 5.72 -0.74 3.21
N ILE A 36 4.96 0.26 2.76
CA ILE A 36 3.66 0.63 3.34
C ILE A 36 2.60 0.59 2.22
N PRO A 37 1.78 -0.45 2.17
CA PRO A 37 0.85 -0.67 1.07
C PRO A 37 -0.48 0.10 1.21
N GLY A 38 -0.44 1.38 1.63
CA GLY A 38 -1.60 2.26 1.67
C GLY A 38 -2.41 2.23 2.96
N ASP A 39 -3.52 2.98 2.98
CA ASP A 39 -4.36 3.26 4.15
C ASP A 39 -3.55 3.85 5.32
N LEU A 40 -2.82 4.92 5.01
CA LEU A 40 -1.89 5.61 5.91
C LEU A 40 -2.60 6.33 7.06
N VAL A 41 -3.85 6.74 6.80
CA VAL A 41 -4.73 7.44 7.76
C VAL A 41 -6.14 6.88 7.71
N TYR A 42 -7.05 7.42 8.52
CA TYR A 42 -8.38 6.83 8.70
C TYR A 42 -9.42 7.31 7.67
N ARG A 43 -9.44 8.60 7.36
CA ARG A 43 -10.43 9.22 6.44
C ARG A 43 -9.86 10.38 5.65
N GLY A 44 -8.56 10.41 5.42
CA GLY A 44 -7.89 11.48 4.71
C GLY A 44 -7.78 12.78 5.51
N GLU A 45 -7.88 12.78 6.85
CA GLU A 45 -7.73 13.98 7.66
C GLU A 45 -6.32 14.59 7.49
N TYR A 46 -6.24 15.86 7.13
CA TYR A 46 -4.96 16.55 6.91
C TYR A 46 -4.01 16.45 8.11
N GLN A 47 -4.54 16.62 9.34
CA GLN A 47 -3.71 16.53 10.55
C GLN A 47 -3.22 15.11 10.85
N SER A 48 -3.99 14.09 10.47
CA SER A 48 -3.55 12.69 10.55
C SER A 48 -2.36 12.44 9.62
N HIS A 49 -2.42 12.93 8.37
CA HIS A 49 -1.31 12.86 7.43
C HIS A 49 -0.06 13.60 7.95
N VAL A 50 -0.22 14.82 8.49
CA VAL A 50 0.89 15.56 9.11
C VAL A 50 1.53 14.78 10.25
N GLY A 51 0.70 14.18 11.12
CA GLY A 51 1.15 13.38 12.26
C GLY A 51 1.88 12.10 11.82
N PHE A 52 1.35 11.43 10.79
CA PHE A 52 1.95 10.23 10.22
C PHE A 52 3.29 10.55 9.54
N ARG A 53 3.33 11.57 8.67
CA ARG A 53 4.55 11.99 7.97
C ARG A 53 5.70 12.36 8.93
N LYS A 54 5.40 13.02 10.06
CA LYS A 54 6.40 13.31 11.09
C LYS A 54 7.04 12.05 11.67
N ARG A 55 6.29 10.96 11.77
CA ARG A 55 6.79 9.67 12.25
C ARG A 55 7.66 8.98 11.20
N LEU A 56 7.28 9.09 9.94
CA LEU A 56 8.09 8.58 8.83
C LEU A 56 9.47 9.27 8.78
N TYR A 57 9.54 10.58 8.99
CA TYR A 57 10.83 11.28 9.07
C TYR A 57 11.73 10.75 10.19
N ARG A 58 11.17 10.41 11.36
CA ARG A 58 11.97 9.79 12.45
C ARG A 58 12.56 8.44 12.04
N LEU A 59 11.84 7.67 11.23
CA LEU A 59 12.37 6.42 10.68
C LEU A 59 13.48 6.69 9.65
N GLN A 60 13.35 7.71 8.80
CA GLN A 60 14.43 8.12 7.88
C GLN A 60 15.67 8.60 8.64
N GLU A 61 15.50 9.39 9.71
CA GLU A 61 16.57 9.82 10.60
C GLU A 61 17.29 8.63 11.28
N ALA A 62 16.56 7.53 11.52
CA ALA A 62 17.12 6.25 11.99
C ALA A 62 17.75 5.40 10.85
N GLY A 63 17.86 5.94 9.64
CA GLY A 63 18.49 5.29 8.49
C GLY A 63 17.60 4.32 7.71
N LYS A 64 16.28 4.35 7.92
CA LYS A 64 15.33 3.53 7.16
C LYS A 64 14.97 4.19 5.83
N LYS A 65 14.90 3.40 4.77
CA LYS A 65 14.27 3.80 3.51
C LYS A 65 12.81 3.38 3.53
N ILE A 66 11.92 4.29 3.16
CA ILE A 66 10.47 4.06 3.21
C ILE A 66 9.90 4.24 1.81
N TYR A 67 9.11 3.26 1.40
CA TYR A 67 8.36 3.30 0.16
C TYR A 67 6.89 3.07 0.48
N LEU A 68 6.02 3.98 0.05
CA LEU A 68 4.60 3.88 0.30
C LEU A 68 3.79 4.09 -0.99
N ILE A 69 2.59 3.57 -0.96
CA ILE A 69 1.50 3.95 -1.86
C ILE A 69 0.37 4.51 -1.03
N THR A 70 -0.61 5.10 -1.68
CA THR A 70 -1.85 5.55 -1.05
C THR A 70 -2.99 4.58 -1.35
N ALA A 71 -4.09 4.70 -0.60
CA ALA A 71 -5.32 3.98 -0.83
C ALA A 71 -6.53 4.86 -0.51
N ARG A 72 -7.73 4.34 -0.65
CA ARG A 72 -8.97 5.13 -0.59
C ARG A 72 -9.23 5.84 0.76
N HIS A 73 -8.69 5.32 1.87
CA HIS A 73 -8.78 5.98 3.17
C HIS A 73 -7.86 7.19 3.31
N ASP A 74 -6.92 7.37 2.39
CA ASP A 74 -5.93 8.45 2.45
C ASP A 74 -6.42 9.77 1.85
N TYR A 75 -7.59 9.81 1.20
CA TYR A 75 -8.16 11.03 0.66
C TYR A 75 -9.66 11.12 0.95
N ALA A 76 -10.12 12.33 1.12
CA ALA A 76 -11.45 12.87 1.42
C ALA A 76 -12.63 11.86 1.59
N GLU A 77 -12.58 11.02 2.60
CA GLU A 77 -13.67 10.13 3.00
C GLU A 77 -14.47 10.69 4.18
N ASN A 78 -14.98 11.93 4.02
CA ASN A 78 -15.64 12.68 5.09
C ASN A 78 -14.72 12.87 6.32
N PRO A 79 -13.58 13.60 6.14
CA PRO A 79 -12.60 13.78 7.19
C PRO A 79 -13.23 14.46 8.41
N CYS A 80 -12.98 13.89 9.58
CA CYS A 80 -13.58 14.37 10.80
C CYS A 80 -12.70 14.10 12.02
N GLU A 81 -12.84 14.93 13.06
CA GLU A 81 -12.31 14.65 14.39
C GLU A 81 -13.41 14.22 15.35
N PHE A 82 -13.03 13.50 16.39
CA PHE A 82 -13.92 13.04 17.45
C PHE A 82 -13.82 13.96 18.65
N ILE A 83 -14.93 14.63 19.00
CA ILE A 83 -15.05 15.46 20.20
C ILE A 83 -16.11 14.83 21.11
N GLY A 84 -15.67 14.06 22.09
CA GLY A 84 -16.59 13.22 22.89
C GLY A 84 -17.33 12.20 22.00
N ASP A 85 -18.64 12.26 22.01
CA ASP A 85 -19.50 11.36 21.21
C ASP A 85 -19.88 11.95 19.83
N ARG A 86 -19.33 13.09 19.46
CA ARG A 86 -19.64 13.78 18.20
C ARG A 86 -18.47 13.72 17.24
N THR A 87 -18.81 13.74 15.95
CA THR A 87 -17.83 13.97 14.87
C THR A 87 -17.99 15.40 14.35
N VAL A 88 -16.86 16.09 14.15
CA VAL A 88 -16.81 17.43 13.57
C VAL A 88 -16.02 17.36 12.29
N PRO A 89 -16.53 17.88 11.15
CA PRO A 89 -15.79 17.92 9.90
C PRO A 89 -14.49 18.72 10.06
N VAL A 90 -13.41 18.23 9.45
CA VAL A 90 -12.10 18.88 9.42
C VAL A 90 -11.56 18.92 7.99
N ALA A 91 -10.45 19.64 7.77
CA ALA A 91 -9.78 19.64 6.48
C ALA A 91 -9.25 18.24 6.13
N GLY A 92 -9.49 17.81 4.90
CA GLY A 92 -8.95 16.58 4.33
C GLY A 92 -7.85 16.85 3.31
N MET A 93 -7.20 15.78 2.86
CA MET A 93 -6.30 15.76 1.71
C MET A 93 -7.06 15.33 0.47
N GLU A 94 -6.80 15.99 -0.65
CA GLU A 94 -7.24 15.51 -1.96
C GLU A 94 -6.24 14.49 -2.51
N ARG A 95 -6.72 13.55 -3.34
CA ARG A 95 -5.85 12.54 -3.95
C ARG A 95 -4.68 13.15 -4.72
N SER A 96 -4.94 14.22 -5.47
CA SER A 96 -3.94 14.94 -6.25
C SER A 96 -2.77 15.48 -5.44
N ASP A 97 -2.98 15.78 -4.15
CA ASP A 97 -1.97 16.38 -3.29
C ASP A 97 -1.07 15.33 -2.62
N LEU A 98 -1.54 14.09 -2.51
CA LEU A 98 -0.87 13.04 -1.75
C LEU A 98 0.51 12.69 -2.31
N ARG A 99 0.67 12.66 -3.64
CA ARG A 99 1.96 12.37 -4.27
C ARG A 99 3.03 13.38 -3.84
N ASP A 100 2.73 14.65 -3.90
CA ASP A 100 3.68 15.70 -3.54
C ASP A 100 3.86 15.81 -2.01
N PHE A 101 2.81 15.52 -1.25
CA PHE A 101 2.88 15.48 0.20
C PHE A 101 3.79 14.37 0.72
N TYR A 102 3.80 13.20 0.08
CA TYR A 102 4.62 12.04 0.45
C TYR A 102 5.81 11.79 -0.48
N ARG A 103 6.20 12.77 -1.29
CA ARG A 103 7.22 12.62 -2.34
C ARG A 103 8.52 11.96 -1.87
N GLU A 104 8.97 12.25 -0.65
CA GLU A 104 10.22 11.78 -0.06
C GLU A 104 10.18 10.30 0.38
N PHE A 105 9.03 9.64 0.25
CA PHE A 105 8.82 8.24 0.65
C PHE A 105 8.55 7.34 -0.55
N GLY A 106 9.39 7.47 -1.57
CA GLY A 106 9.42 6.61 -2.75
C GLY A 106 9.32 7.36 -4.07
N PHE A 107 8.49 8.42 -4.17
CA PHE A 107 8.28 9.12 -5.43
C PHE A 107 9.52 9.90 -5.91
N ASP A 108 10.31 10.51 -5.02
CA ASP A 108 11.55 11.20 -5.39
C ASP A 108 12.68 10.21 -5.78
N ASP A 109 12.60 8.97 -5.31
CA ASP A 109 13.52 7.89 -5.68
C ASP A 109 13.04 7.09 -6.90
N ALA A 110 11.93 7.50 -7.53
CA ALA A 110 11.35 6.77 -8.64
C ALA A 110 12.23 6.82 -9.89
N ILE A 111 12.54 5.65 -10.44
CA ILE A 111 13.25 5.49 -11.72
C ILE A 111 12.28 5.42 -12.91
N ALA A 112 11.00 5.14 -12.65
CA ALA A 112 9.90 5.22 -13.60
C ALA A 112 8.60 5.53 -12.84
N GLU A 113 7.69 6.29 -13.46
CA GLU A 113 6.39 6.66 -12.89
C GLU A 113 5.26 6.48 -13.89
N HIS A 114 4.13 5.97 -13.42
CA HIS A 114 2.84 6.10 -14.08
C HIS A 114 2.03 7.13 -13.29
N ARG A 115 2.18 8.42 -13.65
CA ARG A 115 1.72 9.56 -12.85
C ARG A 115 0.22 9.58 -12.59
N GLU A 116 -0.58 9.19 -13.57
CA GLU A 116 -2.04 9.19 -13.49
C GLU A 116 -2.54 8.28 -12.38
N SER A 117 -1.94 7.08 -12.24
CA SER A 117 -2.26 6.16 -11.14
C SER A 117 -1.45 6.40 -9.86
N MET A 118 -0.45 7.28 -9.88
CA MET A 118 0.55 7.44 -8.81
C MET A 118 1.34 6.15 -8.53
N SER A 119 1.52 5.30 -9.55
CA SER A 119 2.38 4.12 -9.47
C SER A 119 3.81 4.47 -9.85
N TYR A 120 4.78 3.76 -9.27
CA TYR A 120 6.18 4.03 -9.54
C TYR A 120 7.06 2.77 -9.40
N VAL A 121 8.27 2.85 -9.96
CA VAL A 121 9.34 1.87 -9.73
C VAL A 121 10.48 2.55 -8.99
N ALA A 122 11.01 1.92 -7.97
CA ALA A 122 12.18 2.39 -7.23
C ALA A 122 13.23 1.28 -7.05
N GLN A 123 14.49 1.69 -6.84
CA GLN A 123 15.58 0.77 -6.55
C GLN A 123 15.65 0.52 -5.04
N LEU A 124 15.29 -0.68 -4.58
CA LEU A 124 15.38 -1.06 -3.17
C LEU A 124 16.83 -1.35 -2.74
N ALA A 125 17.56 -2.08 -3.58
CA ALA A 125 18.95 -2.46 -3.38
C ALA A 125 19.58 -2.77 -4.75
N PRO A 126 20.92 -2.88 -4.87
CA PRO A 126 21.54 -3.33 -6.11
C PRO A 126 20.95 -4.67 -6.57
N GLY A 127 20.42 -4.71 -7.78
CA GLY A 127 19.80 -5.89 -8.38
C GLY A 127 18.37 -6.19 -7.92
N LEU A 128 17.72 -5.30 -7.14
CA LEU A 128 16.35 -5.48 -6.68
C LEU A 128 15.53 -4.19 -6.82
N ARG A 129 14.44 -4.24 -7.57
CA ARG A 129 13.47 -3.15 -7.75
C ARG A 129 12.19 -3.40 -6.99
N LEU A 130 11.49 -2.31 -6.67
CA LEU A 130 10.10 -2.28 -6.21
C LEU A 130 9.22 -1.73 -7.33
N LEU A 131 8.14 -2.42 -7.63
CA LEU A 131 7.01 -1.95 -8.42
C LEU A 131 5.87 -1.58 -7.46
N ALA A 132 5.70 -0.31 -7.20
CA ALA A 132 4.65 0.21 -6.32
C ALA A 132 3.41 0.54 -7.15
N LEU A 133 2.36 -0.27 -7.03
CA LEU A 133 1.14 -0.19 -7.82
C LEU A 133 0.01 0.41 -6.98
N ASN A 134 -0.41 1.62 -7.31
CA ASN A 134 -1.61 2.19 -6.73
C ASN A 134 -2.85 1.63 -7.45
N CYS A 135 -3.80 1.05 -6.72
CA CYS A 135 -4.92 0.31 -7.29
C CYS A 135 -6.30 0.92 -6.99
N ASP A 136 -6.36 2.15 -6.49
CA ASP A 136 -7.59 2.87 -6.18
C ASP A 136 -8.05 3.82 -7.30
N GLY A 137 -7.32 3.85 -8.41
CA GLY A 137 -7.63 4.69 -9.57
C GLY A 137 -7.77 6.16 -9.21
N ASP A 138 -8.77 6.81 -9.81
CA ASP A 138 -9.13 8.21 -9.58
C ASP A 138 -10.45 8.35 -8.80
N CYS A 139 -11.05 7.25 -8.38
CA CYS A 139 -12.32 7.24 -7.67
C CYS A 139 -12.39 6.13 -6.61
N LYS A 140 -13.24 6.34 -5.61
CA LYS A 140 -13.39 5.45 -4.45
C LYS A 140 -13.92 4.05 -4.78
N ASP A 141 -14.64 3.91 -5.88
CA ASP A 141 -15.29 2.66 -6.26
C ASP A 141 -14.41 1.79 -7.16
N PHE A 142 -13.27 2.33 -7.61
CA PHE A 142 -12.31 1.58 -8.43
C PHE A 142 -11.33 0.78 -7.55
N LYS A 143 -11.19 -0.50 -7.88
CA LYS A 143 -10.32 -1.46 -7.18
C LYS A 143 -9.62 -2.33 -8.20
N GLY A 144 -8.62 -1.81 -8.84
CA GLY A 144 -7.94 -2.54 -9.91
C GLY A 144 -6.77 -1.76 -10.48
N LEU A 145 -6.26 -2.29 -11.55
CA LEU A 145 -5.29 -1.59 -12.40
C LEU A 145 -5.99 -1.21 -13.70
N TRP A 146 -5.81 0.04 -14.13
CA TRP A 146 -6.26 0.40 -15.48
C TRP A 146 -5.50 -0.43 -16.52
N PRO A 147 -6.07 -0.68 -17.70
CA PRO A 147 -5.39 -1.43 -18.75
C PRO A 147 -4.01 -0.86 -19.08
N GLU A 148 -3.91 0.46 -19.24
CA GLU A 148 -2.65 1.16 -19.54
C GLU A 148 -1.64 1.07 -18.38
N GLN A 149 -2.13 1.06 -17.15
CA GLN A 149 -1.30 0.87 -15.95
C GLN A 149 -0.76 -0.56 -15.86
N LEU A 150 -1.59 -1.56 -16.19
CA LEU A 150 -1.17 -2.96 -16.22
C LEU A 150 -0.12 -3.20 -17.32
N ASP A 151 -0.35 -2.65 -18.52
CA ASP A 151 0.63 -2.70 -19.62
C ASP A 151 1.95 -2.03 -19.21
N TRP A 152 1.88 -0.87 -18.55
CA TRP A 152 3.05 -0.21 -18.00
C TRP A 152 3.77 -1.07 -16.96
N ALA A 153 3.03 -1.71 -16.03
CA ALA A 153 3.60 -2.59 -15.02
C ALA A 153 4.34 -3.78 -15.65
N VAL A 154 3.74 -4.42 -16.65
CA VAL A 154 4.36 -5.49 -17.43
C VAL A 154 5.67 -5.02 -18.07
N ALA A 155 5.66 -3.84 -18.70
CA ALA A 155 6.86 -3.27 -19.31
C ALA A 155 7.97 -3.02 -18.27
N GLN A 156 7.62 -2.58 -17.05
CA GLN A 156 8.60 -2.37 -15.97
C GLN A 156 9.19 -3.70 -15.46
N ILE A 157 8.39 -4.74 -15.33
CA ILE A 157 8.86 -6.09 -14.94
C ILE A 157 9.85 -6.61 -15.98
N GLN A 158 9.49 -6.54 -17.26
CA GLN A 158 10.35 -6.96 -18.36
C GLN A 158 11.65 -6.15 -18.43
N ALA A 159 11.59 -4.84 -18.21
CA ALA A 159 12.76 -3.96 -18.16
C ALA A 159 13.70 -4.31 -17.00
N ALA A 160 13.19 -4.70 -15.84
CA ALA A 160 14.00 -5.17 -14.72
C ALA A 160 14.74 -6.47 -15.09
N HIS A 161 14.04 -7.44 -15.64
CA HIS A 161 14.65 -8.71 -16.08
C HIS A 161 15.69 -8.52 -17.20
N ALA A 162 15.39 -7.65 -18.16
CA ALA A 162 16.36 -7.31 -19.23
C ALA A 162 17.63 -6.65 -18.69
N ALA A 163 17.54 -5.94 -17.57
CA ALA A 163 18.69 -5.39 -16.84
C ALA A 163 19.40 -6.42 -15.93
N GLY A 164 18.92 -7.66 -15.86
CA GLY A 164 19.44 -8.69 -14.94
C GLY A 164 19.07 -8.45 -13.47
N GLU A 165 18.01 -7.67 -13.21
CA GLU A 165 17.54 -7.34 -11.87
C GLU A 165 16.25 -8.09 -11.54
N ARG A 166 16.06 -8.34 -10.24
CA ARG A 166 14.79 -8.85 -9.71
C ARG A 166 13.85 -7.68 -9.42
N ILE A 167 12.55 -7.97 -9.43
CA ILE A 167 11.51 -7.00 -9.10
C ILE A 167 10.48 -7.66 -8.19
N ILE A 168 10.08 -6.96 -7.14
CA ILE A 168 8.94 -7.30 -6.28
C ILE A 168 7.91 -6.20 -6.39
N ALA A 169 6.66 -6.48 -6.03
CA ALA A 169 5.62 -5.46 -6.10
C ALA A 169 4.98 -5.20 -4.73
N MET A 170 4.27 -4.07 -4.62
CA MET A 170 3.28 -3.82 -3.59
C MET A 170 2.04 -3.16 -4.20
N THR A 171 0.86 -3.51 -3.65
CA THR A 171 -0.42 -2.86 -3.93
C THR A 171 -1.29 -2.88 -2.67
N HIS A 172 -2.35 -2.05 -2.60
CA HIS A 172 -3.17 -1.99 -1.41
C HIS A 172 -4.12 -3.18 -1.31
N TYR A 173 -4.97 -3.38 -2.32
CA TYR A 173 -5.89 -4.52 -2.33
C TYR A 173 -5.14 -5.82 -2.57
N PRO A 174 -5.53 -6.93 -1.89
CA PRO A 174 -5.02 -8.26 -2.21
C PRO A 174 -5.13 -8.56 -3.70
N LEU A 175 -4.04 -9.05 -4.28
CA LEU A 175 -4.07 -9.57 -5.64
C LEU A 175 -4.79 -10.92 -5.67
N LEU A 176 -4.54 -11.76 -4.66
CA LEU A 176 -5.09 -13.11 -4.60
C LEU A 176 -6.09 -13.24 -3.44
N PRO A 177 -7.24 -13.91 -3.65
CA PRO A 177 -8.13 -14.25 -2.56
C PRO A 177 -7.49 -15.34 -1.67
N PHE A 178 -7.28 -15.04 -0.38
CA PHE A 178 -6.68 -15.99 0.57
C PHE A 178 -7.68 -16.98 1.17
N SER A 179 -8.97 -16.86 0.87
CA SER A 179 -9.99 -17.80 1.28
C SER A 179 -11.17 -17.80 0.29
N ALA A 180 -11.90 -18.91 0.22
CA ALA A 180 -13.09 -19.03 -0.64
C ALA A 180 -14.20 -18.01 -0.27
N VAL A 181 -14.24 -17.55 0.99
CA VAL A 181 -15.21 -16.55 1.46
C VAL A 181 -14.92 -15.18 0.87
N MET A 182 -13.69 -14.86 0.56
CA MET A 182 -13.33 -13.56 -0.04
C MET A 182 -14.00 -13.32 -1.39
N GLY A 183 -14.16 -14.35 -2.20
CA GLY A 183 -14.90 -14.25 -3.47
C GLY A 183 -16.36 -13.86 -3.31
N LEU A 184 -16.91 -13.92 -2.09
CA LEU A 184 -18.27 -13.47 -1.75
C LEU A 184 -18.31 -12.04 -1.20
N ILE A 185 -17.17 -11.47 -0.87
CA ILE A 185 -17.02 -10.10 -0.32
C ILE A 185 -16.56 -9.20 -1.46
N GLY A 186 -17.44 -8.39 -2.00
CA GLY A 186 -17.18 -7.56 -3.17
C GLY A 186 -16.10 -6.49 -3.04
N ASP A 187 -15.43 -6.38 -1.88
CA ASP A 187 -14.39 -5.40 -1.57
C ASP A 187 -13.10 -6.04 -1.03
N ALA A 188 -12.91 -7.33 -1.22
CA ALA A 188 -11.86 -8.08 -0.54
C ALA A 188 -10.56 -8.21 -1.34
N HIS A 189 -10.59 -8.01 -2.66
CA HIS A 189 -9.45 -8.17 -3.57
C HIS A 189 -9.61 -7.29 -4.81
N LEU A 190 -8.59 -7.23 -5.65
CA LEU A 190 -8.65 -6.54 -6.93
C LEU A 190 -9.79 -7.06 -7.81
N THR A 191 -10.47 -6.17 -8.50
CA THR A 191 -11.35 -6.53 -9.62
C THR A 191 -10.50 -7.24 -10.68
N ASP A 192 -11.05 -8.28 -11.30
CA ASP A 192 -10.34 -9.08 -12.33
C ASP A 192 -8.98 -9.64 -11.85
N TRP A 193 -8.91 -9.98 -10.55
CA TRP A 193 -7.70 -10.44 -9.90
C TRP A 193 -7.00 -11.59 -10.64
N GLU A 194 -7.75 -12.56 -11.15
CA GLU A 194 -7.20 -13.74 -11.81
C GLU A 194 -6.48 -13.36 -13.12
N GLN A 195 -7.09 -12.50 -13.92
CA GLN A 195 -6.46 -11.99 -15.14
C GLN A 195 -5.23 -11.15 -14.81
N THR A 196 -5.32 -10.28 -13.81
CA THR A 196 -4.20 -9.44 -13.37
C THR A 196 -3.05 -10.32 -12.85
N ALA A 197 -3.34 -11.31 -12.01
CA ALA A 197 -2.35 -12.25 -11.48
C ALA A 197 -1.65 -13.04 -12.58
N ASN A 198 -2.42 -13.59 -13.52
CA ASN A 198 -1.86 -14.29 -14.68
C ASN A 198 -0.91 -13.38 -15.48
N THR A 199 -1.35 -12.17 -15.80
CA THR A 199 -0.58 -11.21 -16.60
C THR A 199 0.73 -10.84 -15.90
N LEU A 200 0.70 -10.54 -14.59
CA LEU A 200 1.88 -10.17 -13.82
C LEU A 200 2.84 -11.36 -13.63
N ALA A 201 2.31 -12.56 -13.34
CA ALA A 201 3.10 -13.78 -13.22
C ALA A 201 3.80 -14.13 -14.55
N ASP A 202 3.07 -14.05 -15.67
CA ASP A 202 3.62 -14.36 -17.01
C ASP A 202 4.64 -13.30 -17.47
N ALA A 203 4.58 -12.07 -16.94
CA ALA A 203 5.62 -11.08 -17.11
C ALA A 203 6.88 -11.35 -16.26
N GLY A 204 6.81 -12.26 -15.28
CA GLY A 204 7.91 -12.66 -14.40
C GLY A 204 7.88 -12.05 -12.99
N LEU A 205 6.75 -11.50 -12.54
CA LEU A 205 6.59 -11.07 -11.15
C LEU A 205 6.32 -12.29 -10.26
N GLU A 206 7.19 -12.53 -9.26
CA GLU A 206 7.10 -13.69 -8.37
C GLU A 206 6.50 -13.34 -7.00
N LEU A 207 6.59 -12.09 -6.56
CA LEU A 207 6.24 -11.67 -5.20
C LEU A 207 5.57 -10.31 -5.18
N ILE A 208 4.42 -10.22 -4.50
CA ILE A 208 3.71 -8.99 -4.22
C ILE A 208 3.31 -8.90 -2.75
N PHE A 209 3.42 -7.70 -2.16
CA PHE A 209 2.96 -7.40 -0.80
C PHE A 209 1.65 -6.60 -0.88
N THR A 210 0.67 -6.99 -0.06
CA THR A 210 -0.66 -6.37 -0.06
C THR A 210 -1.16 -6.06 1.35
N GLY A 211 -2.24 -5.28 1.46
CA GLY A 211 -2.84 -4.84 2.72
C GLY A 211 -4.34 -5.05 2.77
N HIS A 212 -5.10 -4.01 3.13
CA HIS A 212 -6.56 -3.89 3.09
C HIS A 212 -7.34 -4.75 4.09
N MET A 213 -7.17 -6.06 4.07
CA MET A 213 -8.03 -6.99 4.83
C MET A 213 -7.69 -7.13 6.33
N HIS A 214 -6.67 -6.43 6.80
CA HIS A 214 -6.20 -6.47 8.19
C HIS A 214 -5.86 -7.89 8.71
N ALA A 215 -5.59 -8.81 7.81
CA ALA A 215 -5.24 -10.19 8.10
C ALA A 215 -3.88 -10.53 7.50
N GLN A 216 -3.16 -11.45 8.11
CA GLN A 216 -1.92 -11.98 7.56
C GLN A 216 -2.20 -13.27 6.81
N ALA A 217 -1.76 -13.33 5.56
CA ALA A 217 -1.89 -14.50 4.71
C ALA A 217 -0.73 -14.57 3.70
N VAL A 218 -0.42 -15.77 3.26
CA VAL A 218 0.46 -16.03 2.11
C VAL A 218 -0.30 -16.94 1.16
N THR A 219 -0.50 -16.49 -0.06
CA THR A 219 -1.27 -17.20 -1.07
C THR A 219 -0.46 -17.28 -2.36
N GLU A 220 -0.50 -18.43 -3.01
CA GLU A 220 0.17 -18.64 -4.29
C GLU A 220 -0.86 -18.86 -5.40
N HIS A 221 -0.55 -18.37 -6.59
CA HIS A 221 -1.30 -18.61 -7.80
C HIS A 221 -0.36 -19.04 -8.92
N ILE A 222 -0.79 -20.02 -9.71
CA ILE A 222 -0.07 -20.50 -10.87
C ILE A 222 -0.87 -20.12 -12.11
N SER A 223 -0.28 -19.33 -12.99
CA SER A 223 -0.91 -18.95 -14.25
C SER A 223 -1.10 -20.17 -15.18
N PRO A 224 -1.96 -20.08 -16.18
CA PRO A 224 -2.09 -21.13 -17.20
C PRO A 224 -0.78 -21.43 -17.95
N ALA A 225 0.16 -20.50 -18.00
CA ALA A 225 1.50 -20.71 -18.58
C ALA A 225 2.49 -21.40 -17.62
N GLY A 226 2.10 -21.63 -16.35
CA GLY A 226 2.89 -22.32 -15.35
C GLY A 226 3.79 -21.40 -14.51
N ASN A 227 3.64 -20.08 -14.60
CA ASN A 227 4.37 -19.12 -13.79
C ASN A 227 3.68 -18.89 -12.45
N THR A 228 4.47 -18.80 -11.38
CA THR A 228 3.93 -18.63 -10.01
C THR A 228 4.08 -17.21 -9.52
N ILE A 229 3.04 -16.68 -8.87
CA ILE A 229 3.07 -15.43 -8.12
C ILE A 229 2.61 -15.67 -6.68
N THR A 230 3.32 -15.11 -5.72
CA THR A 230 3.00 -15.17 -4.29
C THR A 230 2.52 -13.82 -3.80
N ASP A 231 1.34 -13.78 -3.20
CA ASP A 231 0.80 -12.62 -2.50
C ASP A 231 1.03 -12.78 -0.99
N VAL A 232 1.78 -11.84 -0.42
CA VAL A 232 2.00 -11.73 1.03
C VAL A 232 1.16 -10.59 1.57
N GLN A 233 0.01 -10.95 2.10
CA GLN A 233 -0.88 -9.99 2.72
C GLN A 233 -0.40 -9.63 4.12
N THR A 234 -0.27 -8.33 4.38
CA THR A 234 0.16 -7.78 5.66
C THR A 234 -1.03 -7.45 6.55
N GLY A 235 -0.87 -7.63 7.86
CA GLY A 235 -1.87 -7.22 8.83
C GLY A 235 -1.94 -5.70 9.02
N CYS A 236 -2.99 -5.24 9.70
CA CYS A 236 -3.14 -3.84 10.08
C CYS A 236 -2.18 -3.48 11.22
N PHE A 237 -1.44 -2.37 11.08
CA PHE A 237 -0.50 -1.92 12.11
C PHE A 237 -1.21 -1.43 13.39
N VAL A 238 -2.40 -0.87 13.26
CA VAL A 238 -3.23 -0.34 14.36
C VAL A 238 -4.54 -1.11 14.56
N GLY A 239 -4.61 -2.31 14.02
CA GLY A 239 -5.75 -3.21 14.21
C GLY A 239 -5.77 -3.89 15.57
N CYS A 240 -6.94 -4.38 15.99
CA CYS A 240 -7.16 -5.18 17.19
C CYS A 240 -7.91 -6.47 16.87
#